data_fda1fd6aa28a59b0310df62657140d0d
#
_entry.id   fda1fd6aa28a59b0310df62657140d0d
#
_cell.length_a   1.000
_cell.length_b   1.000
_cell.length_c   1.000
_cell.angle_alpha   90.00
_cell.angle_beta   90.00
_cell.angle_gamma   90.00
#
_symmetry.space_group_name_H-M   'P 1'
#
loop_
_entity.id
_entity.type
_entity.pdbx_description
1 polymer ?
#
loop_
_entity_poly.entity_id
_entity_poly.type
_entity_poly.pdbx_seq_one_letter_code
_entity_poly.pdbx_strand_id
1 'polypeptide(L)'
;MGKGTPCYTYFVVDTRLSIARGFLCFGHKSCRLRKGMVISMEILSVLDERFKKYGKVWEGFETTQILKEMEHTPLPQDVIYVPSVEEMELLPEAVQFKNSVYGGLPIQIGYCNGNNHQLNAVEFHRNSEINIAVTDMILLLGYLCEVENDFTYDTSMVEAFFVPAKTVVEMYGTTLHYAPCSHGDNGFKCVVILPKGTNHELDFQLKDSGEDKLMTARNKWLIAHEEAKISGAFCGLKGENLTV
;
A
#
# COMPACT_ATOMS: atom_id res chain seq x y z
N MET A 1 -11.07 6.17 54.27
CA MET A 1 -12.04 7.25 54.08
C MET A 1 -11.32 8.34 53.28
N GLY A 2 -11.87 8.82 52.24
CA GLY A 2 -11.30 9.91 51.44
C GLY A 2 -11.16 9.53 49.95
N LYS A 3 -12.26 9.56 49.21
CA LYS A 3 -12.29 9.43 47.77
C LYS A 3 -11.86 10.75 47.12
N GLY A 4 -10.76 10.78 46.42
CA GLY A 4 -10.33 11.91 45.61
C GLY A 4 -10.91 11.79 44.20
N THR A 5 -11.71 12.78 43.81
CA THR A 5 -12.30 12.97 42.50
C THR A 5 -11.24 13.51 41.54
N PRO A 6 -11.11 13.02 40.30
CA PRO A 6 -10.19 13.62 39.33
C PRO A 6 -10.77 14.92 38.76
N CYS A 7 -9.94 15.96 38.81
CA CYS A 7 -10.22 17.27 38.25
C CYS A 7 -9.94 17.27 36.75
N TYR A 8 -10.97 17.46 35.93
CA TYR A 8 -10.81 17.69 34.48
C TYR A 8 -10.69 19.19 34.24
N THR A 9 -9.52 19.60 33.72
CA THR A 9 -9.29 20.99 33.30
C THR A 9 -9.73 21.14 31.85
N TYR A 10 -10.80 21.87 31.61
CA TYR A 10 -11.22 22.29 30.27
C TYR A 10 -10.45 23.53 29.86
N PHE A 11 -9.75 23.49 28.75
CA PHE A 11 -9.24 24.67 28.06
C PHE A 11 -10.35 25.24 27.18
N VAL A 12 -10.84 26.42 27.55
CA VAL A 12 -11.71 27.23 26.70
C VAL A 12 -10.83 28.10 25.84
N VAL A 13 -10.92 27.95 24.53
CA VAL A 13 -10.27 28.86 23.56
C VAL A 13 -11.24 29.99 23.26
N ASP A 14 -10.88 31.19 23.72
CA ASP A 14 -11.61 32.43 23.45
C ASP A 14 -11.28 32.98 22.09
N THR A 15 -12.26 32.95 21.16
CA THR A 15 -12.18 33.57 19.86
C THR A 15 -12.72 34.98 19.92
N ARG A 16 -11.83 35.99 20.01
CA ARG A 16 -12.20 37.39 19.70
C ARG A 16 -11.43 37.94 18.53
N LEU A 17 -12.23 38.26 17.51
CA LEU A 17 -11.91 39.03 16.32
C LEU A 17 -10.96 40.22 16.60
N SER A 18 -10.06 40.41 15.63
CA SER A 18 -9.58 41.74 15.31
C SER A 18 -9.60 41.93 13.77
N ILE A 19 -10.45 42.86 13.37
CA ILE A 19 -10.60 43.35 12.00
C ILE A 19 -9.50 44.37 11.75
N ALA A 20 -8.65 44.18 10.76
CA ALA A 20 -7.85 45.22 10.18
C ALA A 20 -8.05 45.25 8.67
N ARG A 21 -8.63 46.35 8.20
CA ARG A 21 -8.79 46.72 6.79
C ARG A 21 -7.42 47.13 6.20
N GLY A 22 -7.14 46.66 5.00
CA GLY A 22 -6.02 47.18 4.21
C GLY A 22 -6.16 46.77 2.74
N PHE A 23 -6.36 47.73 1.94
CA PHE A 23 -6.69 47.82 0.51
C PHE A 23 -5.59 47.31 -0.44
N LEU A 24 -6.06 46.81 -1.60
CA LEU A 24 -5.51 46.86 -2.97
C LEU A 24 -4.12 46.25 -3.25
N CYS A 25 -4.03 45.30 -4.19
CA CYS A 25 -3.61 45.60 -5.54
C CYS A 25 -3.75 44.43 -6.52
N PHE A 26 -4.19 44.77 -7.71
CA PHE A 26 -4.27 43.96 -8.92
C PHE A 26 -2.96 43.28 -9.28
N GLY A 27 -3.07 42.05 -9.77
CA GLY A 27 -1.99 41.35 -10.44
C GLY A 27 -2.43 40.01 -10.98
N HIS A 28 -3.23 39.98 -12.05
CA HIS A 28 -3.39 38.79 -12.88
C HIS A 28 -2.03 38.42 -13.45
N LYS A 29 -1.30 37.51 -12.76
CA LYS A 29 -0.23 36.75 -13.40
C LYS A 29 -0.83 35.45 -13.87
N SER A 30 -1.21 35.42 -15.15
CA SER A 30 -1.40 34.21 -15.92
C SER A 30 -0.21 33.27 -15.65
N CYS A 31 -0.43 32.26 -14.85
CA CYS A 31 0.51 31.15 -14.71
C CYS A 31 0.45 30.37 -16.02
N ARG A 32 1.32 30.73 -16.97
CA ARG A 32 1.59 29.89 -18.14
C ARG A 32 2.20 28.59 -17.61
N LEU A 33 1.40 27.54 -17.57
CA LEU A 33 1.89 26.17 -17.44
C LEU A 33 2.99 25.99 -18.52
N ARG A 34 4.23 25.86 -18.08
CA ARG A 34 5.34 25.47 -18.95
C ARG A 34 5.07 24.01 -19.35
N LYS A 35 4.65 23.85 -20.59
CA LYS A 35 4.63 22.55 -21.27
C LYS A 35 6.05 21.97 -21.21
N GLY A 36 6.23 20.82 -20.53
CA GLY A 36 7.44 20.00 -20.69
C GLY A 36 8.40 19.89 -19.50
N MET A 37 7.92 19.91 -18.27
CA MET A 37 8.72 19.38 -17.17
C MET A 37 8.13 18.01 -16.81
N VAL A 38 8.75 16.95 -17.27
CA VAL A 38 8.51 15.60 -16.72
C VAL A 38 9.05 15.67 -15.29
N ILE A 39 8.18 15.81 -14.32
CA ILE A 39 8.54 15.67 -12.92
C ILE A 39 8.68 14.16 -12.74
N SER A 40 9.91 13.64 -12.75
CA SER A 40 10.16 12.27 -12.35
C SER A 40 9.72 12.13 -10.89
N MET A 41 8.95 11.08 -10.59
CA MET A 41 8.58 10.76 -9.22
C MET A 41 9.85 10.57 -8.37
N GLU A 42 9.88 11.18 -7.20
CA GLU A 42 10.96 10.94 -6.23
C GLU A 42 10.81 9.53 -5.65
N ILE A 43 11.86 8.71 -5.78
CA ILE A 43 11.89 7.36 -5.20
C ILE A 43 12.73 7.43 -3.93
N LEU A 44 12.09 7.15 -2.80
CA LEU A 44 12.70 7.16 -1.48
C LEU A 44 13.26 5.79 -1.13
N SER A 45 14.15 5.72 -0.17
CA SER A 45 14.51 4.44 0.44
C SER A 45 13.37 3.97 1.36
N VAL A 46 13.12 2.65 1.42
CA VAL A 46 12.21 2.06 2.44
C VAL A 46 12.72 2.31 3.88
N LEU A 47 13.96 2.76 4.04
CA LEU A 47 14.53 3.18 5.34
C LEU A 47 14.30 4.67 5.64
N ASP A 48 13.70 5.44 4.73
CA ASP A 48 13.33 6.83 4.97
C ASP A 48 12.26 6.94 6.06
N GLU A 49 12.32 7.99 6.89
CA GLU A 49 11.35 8.23 7.97
C GLU A 49 9.89 8.33 7.47
N ARG A 50 9.68 8.77 6.23
CA ARG A 50 8.36 8.83 5.59
C ARG A 50 7.71 7.46 5.44
N PHE A 51 8.51 6.38 5.31
CA PHE A 51 7.97 5.02 5.21
C PHE A 51 7.21 4.58 6.48
N LYS A 52 7.52 5.13 7.65
CA LYS A 52 6.87 4.79 8.93
C LYS A 52 5.35 5.04 8.93
N LYS A 53 4.88 5.92 8.08
CA LYS A 53 3.44 6.15 7.85
C LYS A 53 2.75 4.92 7.23
N TYR A 54 3.49 4.18 6.42
CA TYR A 54 2.97 3.08 5.60
C TYR A 54 3.27 1.71 6.18
N GLY A 55 4.39 1.59 6.91
CA GLY A 55 4.84 0.29 7.37
C GLY A 55 6.13 0.37 8.15
N LYS A 56 6.80 -0.76 8.19
CA LYS A 56 8.15 -0.87 8.78
C LYS A 56 8.98 -1.95 8.11
N VAL A 57 10.29 -1.84 8.23
CA VAL A 57 11.23 -2.91 7.89
C VAL A 57 11.40 -3.83 9.11
N TRP A 58 11.32 -5.13 8.89
CA TRP A 58 11.61 -6.13 9.90
C TRP A 58 13.05 -6.62 9.78
N GLU A 59 13.75 -6.69 10.92
CA GLU A 59 15.09 -7.25 11.02
C GLU A 59 15.07 -8.57 11.79
N GLY A 60 16.05 -9.42 11.53
CA GLY A 60 16.26 -10.68 12.27
C GLY A 60 15.31 -11.82 11.92
N PHE A 61 14.55 -11.69 10.82
CA PHE A 61 13.76 -12.80 10.31
C PHE A 61 14.59 -13.70 9.39
N GLU A 62 14.52 -15.00 9.63
CA GLU A 62 15.08 -15.98 8.70
C GLU A 62 14.20 -16.10 7.48
N THR A 63 14.80 -15.99 6.29
CA THR A 63 14.09 -16.04 5.01
C THR A 63 14.80 -16.89 3.97
N THR A 64 15.89 -17.54 4.35
CA THR A 64 16.81 -18.24 3.44
C THR A 64 16.11 -19.33 2.63
N GLN A 65 15.26 -20.17 3.28
CA GLN A 65 14.56 -21.25 2.59
C GLN A 65 13.41 -20.71 1.75
N ILE A 66 12.65 -19.73 2.25
CA ILE A 66 11.59 -19.06 1.46
C ILE A 66 12.19 -18.45 0.18
N LEU A 67 13.31 -17.74 0.29
CA LEU A 67 14.00 -17.15 -0.87
C LEU A 67 14.50 -18.21 -1.84
N LYS A 68 14.93 -19.38 -1.35
CA LYS A 68 15.34 -20.50 -2.18
C LYS A 68 14.16 -21.10 -2.96
N GLU A 69 12.99 -21.26 -2.34
CA GLU A 69 11.78 -21.68 -3.05
C GLU A 69 11.40 -20.71 -4.18
N MET A 70 11.63 -19.41 -3.96
CA MET A 70 11.38 -18.38 -4.96
C MET A 70 12.27 -18.50 -6.22
N GLU A 71 13.41 -19.20 -6.16
CA GLU A 71 14.25 -19.44 -7.34
C GLU A 71 13.49 -20.22 -8.42
N HIS A 72 12.58 -21.12 -7.99
CA HIS A 72 11.80 -21.99 -8.87
C HIS A 72 10.52 -21.35 -9.39
N THR A 73 10.16 -20.17 -8.92
CA THR A 73 8.95 -19.46 -9.38
C THR A 73 9.19 -18.74 -10.70
N PRO A 74 8.19 -18.65 -11.59
CA PRO A 74 8.33 -17.95 -12.87
C PRO A 74 8.50 -16.44 -12.70
N LEU A 75 9.10 -15.80 -13.70
CA LEU A 75 9.16 -14.35 -13.86
C LEU A 75 8.61 -13.99 -15.24
N PRO A 76 7.29 -13.88 -15.42
CA PRO A 76 6.67 -13.55 -16.69
C PRO A 76 6.72 -12.04 -16.99
N GLN A 77 6.32 -11.67 -18.23
CA GLN A 77 6.18 -10.27 -18.61
C GLN A 77 5.00 -9.59 -17.92
N ASP A 78 3.89 -10.31 -17.78
CA ASP A 78 2.72 -9.83 -17.03
C ASP A 78 2.85 -10.20 -15.55
N VAL A 79 2.25 -9.39 -14.70
CA VAL A 79 2.24 -9.67 -13.25
C VAL A 79 1.36 -10.88 -12.97
N ILE A 80 1.92 -11.84 -12.24
CA ILE A 80 1.16 -12.96 -11.69
C ILE A 80 1.16 -12.90 -10.16
N TYR A 81 0.04 -13.31 -9.57
CA TYR A 81 -0.12 -13.46 -8.13
C TYR A 81 -0.58 -14.89 -7.80
N VAL A 82 0.14 -15.53 -6.92
CA VAL A 82 -0.19 -16.85 -6.37
C VAL A 82 -0.39 -16.68 -4.87
N PRO A 83 -1.62 -16.79 -4.35
CA PRO A 83 -1.92 -16.44 -2.96
C PRO A 83 -1.33 -17.37 -1.91
N SER A 84 -1.05 -18.62 -2.27
CA SER A 84 -0.63 -19.67 -1.33
C SER A 84 0.23 -20.70 -2.06
N VAL A 85 1.39 -21.00 -1.50
CA VAL A 85 2.32 -22.05 -1.94
C VAL A 85 2.59 -22.96 -0.74
N GLU A 86 2.11 -24.18 -0.81
CA GLU A 86 2.15 -25.14 0.32
C GLU A 86 3.59 -25.38 0.77
N GLU A 87 4.54 -25.50 -0.14
CA GLU A 87 5.94 -25.69 0.14
C GLU A 87 6.53 -24.58 1.01
N MET A 88 6.13 -23.32 0.77
CA MET A 88 6.56 -22.17 1.56
C MET A 88 5.85 -22.12 2.93
N GLU A 89 4.58 -22.49 2.99
CA GLU A 89 3.79 -22.49 4.23
C GLU A 89 4.27 -23.56 5.24
N LEU A 90 4.86 -24.65 4.73
CA LEU A 90 5.41 -25.75 5.55
C LEU A 90 6.82 -25.48 6.09
N LEU A 91 7.50 -24.43 5.62
CA LEU A 91 8.83 -24.08 6.09
C LEU A 91 8.82 -23.63 7.56
N PRO A 92 9.88 -23.97 8.34
CA PRO A 92 10.01 -23.48 9.70
C PRO A 92 9.95 -21.95 9.82
N GLU A 93 10.40 -21.24 8.78
CA GLU A 93 10.38 -19.78 8.67
C GLU A 93 8.95 -19.21 8.67
N ALA A 94 7.95 -19.94 8.18
CA ALA A 94 6.55 -19.53 8.23
C ALA A 94 6.05 -19.32 9.68
N VAL A 95 6.56 -20.10 10.61
CA VAL A 95 6.15 -20.04 12.03
C VAL A 95 6.52 -18.71 12.68
N GLN A 96 7.67 -18.12 12.34
CA GLN A 96 8.08 -16.83 12.88
C GLN A 96 7.15 -15.71 12.40
N PHE A 97 6.77 -15.69 11.11
CA PHE A 97 5.81 -14.70 10.59
C PHE A 97 4.44 -14.85 11.24
N LYS A 98 3.93 -16.09 11.30
CA LYS A 98 2.66 -16.41 11.98
C LYS A 98 2.63 -15.89 13.41
N ASN A 99 3.67 -16.16 14.19
CA ASN A 99 3.67 -15.86 15.62
C ASN A 99 4.02 -14.40 15.90
N SER A 100 5.08 -13.87 15.27
CA SER A 100 5.62 -12.56 15.61
C SER A 100 4.91 -11.41 14.92
N VAL A 101 4.40 -11.63 13.70
CA VAL A 101 3.70 -10.57 12.94
C VAL A 101 2.19 -10.68 13.12
N TYR A 102 1.65 -11.88 12.99
CA TYR A 102 0.20 -12.10 12.99
C TYR A 102 -0.36 -12.62 14.32
N GLY A 103 0.46 -12.65 15.39
CA GLY A 103 0.00 -13.01 16.74
C GLY A 103 -0.61 -14.41 16.84
N GLY A 104 -0.16 -15.35 16.01
CA GLY A 104 -0.65 -16.74 15.98
C GLY A 104 -1.84 -16.97 15.04
N LEU A 105 -2.36 -15.94 14.36
CA LEU A 105 -3.41 -16.12 13.34
C LEU A 105 -2.90 -17.01 12.19
N PRO A 106 -3.76 -17.82 11.56
CA PRO A 106 -3.40 -18.56 10.36
C PRO A 106 -2.99 -17.62 9.24
N ILE A 107 -1.88 -17.95 8.58
CA ILE A 107 -1.35 -17.18 7.44
C ILE A 107 -1.30 -18.05 6.19
N GLN A 108 -1.13 -17.41 5.07
CA GLN A 108 -0.75 -17.98 3.79
C GLN A 108 0.51 -17.30 3.29
N ILE A 109 1.32 -18.03 2.54
CA ILE A 109 2.54 -17.52 1.92
C ILE A 109 2.47 -17.83 0.44
N GLY A 110 2.52 -16.79 -0.35
CA GLY A 110 2.52 -16.87 -1.80
C GLY A 110 3.51 -15.89 -2.41
N TYR A 111 3.28 -15.50 -3.65
CA TYR A 111 4.17 -14.57 -4.32
C TYR A 111 3.46 -13.70 -5.36
N CYS A 112 4.06 -12.54 -5.63
CA CYS A 112 3.73 -11.66 -6.74
C CYS A 112 4.99 -11.44 -7.56
N ASN A 113 4.99 -11.88 -8.82
CA ASN A 113 6.12 -11.78 -9.72
C ASN A 113 5.70 -11.20 -11.05
N GLY A 114 6.60 -10.48 -11.73
CA GLY A 114 6.31 -9.97 -13.06
C GLY A 114 7.15 -8.77 -13.44
N ASN A 115 6.69 -8.06 -14.45
CA ASN A 115 7.25 -6.81 -14.89
C ASN A 115 6.16 -5.73 -14.89
N ASN A 116 6.31 -4.73 -14.04
CA ASN A 116 5.38 -3.62 -13.88
C ASN A 116 6.14 -2.33 -13.64
N HIS A 117 5.70 -1.25 -14.23
CA HIS A 117 6.27 0.08 -14.04
C HIS A 117 5.22 1.15 -13.73
N GLN A 118 3.97 0.73 -13.55
CA GLN A 118 2.85 1.65 -13.35
C GLN A 118 2.08 1.35 -12.07
N LEU A 119 1.44 2.40 -11.53
CA LEU A 119 0.58 2.29 -10.35
C LEU A 119 -0.62 1.35 -10.60
N ASN A 120 -1.33 1.55 -11.70
CA ASN A 120 -2.49 0.79 -12.17
C ASN A 120 -3.69 0.76 -11.21
N ALA A 121 -3.46 0.49 -9.95
CA ALA A 121 -4.48 0.43 -8.90
C ALA A 121 -3.86 0.66 -7.53
N VAL A 122 -4.71 0.81 -6.53
CA VAL A 122 -4.35 0.64 -5.12
C VAL A 122 -5.35 -0.32 -4.48
N GLU A 123 -4.87 -1.13 -3.55
CA GLU A 123 -5.69 -2.04 -2.77
C GLU A 123 -5.33 -1.93 -1.29
N PHE A 124 -6.21 -2.42 -0.44
CA PHE A 124 -5.94 -2.57 0.98
C PHE A 124 -6.59 -3.83 1.54
N HIS A 125 -6.06 -4.27 2.65
CA HIS A 125 -6.53 -5.38 3.46
C HIS A 125 -6.84 -4.90 4.88
N ARG A 126 -7.72 -5.59 5.61
CA ARG A 126 -7.98 -5.23 7.03
C ARG A 126 -6.85 -5.66 7.97
N ASN A 127 -5.80 -6.23 7.44
CA ASN A 127 -4.61 -6.67 8.17
C ASN A 127 -3.37 -6.16 7.44
N SER A 128 -2.23 -6.13 8.14
CA SER A 128 -0.94 -5.89 7.49
C SER A 128 -0.62 -6.97 6.46
N GLU A 129 0.10 -6.58 5.41
CA GLU A 129 0.74 -7.48 4.45
C GLU A 129 2.25 -7.46 4.67
N ILE A 130 2.89 -8.64 4.63
CA ILE A 130 4.35 -8.75 4.59
C ILE A 130 4.80 -9.03 3.18
N ASN A 131 5.76 -8.24 2.72
CA ASN A 131 6.50 -8.49 1.50
C ASN A 131 7.95 -8.82 1.81
N ILE A 132 8.48 -9.87 1.17
CA ILE A 132 9.91 -10.16 1.15
C ILE A 132 10.40 -9.91 -0.27
N ALA A 133 11.17 -8.87 -0.45
CA ALA A 133 11.76 -8.56 -1.75
C ALA A 133 12.78 -9.63 -2.14
N VAL A 134 12.50 -10.41 -3.18
CA VAL A 134 13.45 -11.40 -3.72
C VAL A 134 14.46 -10.71 -4.63
N THR A 135 13.98 -9.75 -5.40
CA THR A 135 14.76 -8.82 -6.22
C THR A 135 14.56 -7.40 -5.71
N ASP A 136 15.39 -6.46 -6.15
CA ASP A 136 15.10 -5.04 -5.96
C ASP A 136 13.74 -4.69 -6.56
N MET A 137 12.93 -3.91 -5.86
CA MET A 137 11.61 -3.50 -6.30
C MET A 137 11.24 -2.10 -5.79
N ILE A 138 10.19 -1.52 -6.37
CA ILE A 138 9.64 -0.23 -5.93
C ILE A 138 8.19 -0.46 -5.49
N LEU A 139 7.84 0.06 -4.32
CA LEU A 139 6.46 0.11 -3.82
C LEU A 139 5.88 1.50 -4.07
N LEU A 140 4.70 1.58 -4.67
CA LEU A 140 3.90 2.78 -4.80
C LEU A 140 2.80 2.74 -3.74
N LEU A 141 2.89 3.65 -2.76
CA LEU A 141 2.09 3.58 -1.54
C LEU A 141 1.24 4.83 -1.35
N GLY A 142 0.01 4.62 -0.91
CA GLY A 142 -0.91 5.66 -0.45
C GLY A 142 -1.39 5.39 0.98
N TYR A 143 -2.23 6.27 1.52
CA TYR A 143 -2.75 6.14 2.87
C TYR A 143 -4.29 6.09 2.87
N LEU A 144 -4.88 5.05 3.46
CA LEU A 144 -6.31 4.78 3.41
C LEU A 144 -7.18 5.94 3.92
N CYS A 145 -6.71 6.70 4.92
CA CYS A 145 -7.49 7.83 5.45
C CYS A 145 -7.54 9.04 4.50
N GLU A 146 -6.81 9.01 3.41
CA GLU A 146 -6.81 10.04 2.36
C GLU A 146 -7.77 9.69 1.21
N VAL A 147 -8.42 8.51 1.25
CA VAL A 147 -9.49 8.15 0.31
C VAL A 147 -10.73 8.98 0.63
N GLU A 148 -11.26 9.65 -0.38
CA GLU A 148 -12.44 10.51 -0.27
C GLU A 148 -13.73 9.71 0.00
N ASN A 149 -14.78 10.38 0.46
CA ASN A 149 -16.06 9.75 0.81
C ASN A 149 -16.76 9.05 -0.37
N ASP A 150 -16.44 9.42 -1.61
CA ASP A 150 -16.93 8.79 -2.84
C ASP A 150 -16.01 7.66 -3.33
N PHE A 151 -14.98 7.30 -2.52
CA PHE A 151 -13.95 6.31 -2.79
C PHE A 151 -12.97 6.69 -3.89
N THR A 152 -12.84 7.96 -4.22
CA THR A 152 -11.77 8.43 -5.10
C THR A 152 -10.49 8.68 -4.31
N TYR A 153 -9.34 8.57 -5.00
CA TYR A 153 -8.02 8.84 -4.44
C TYR A 153 -7.16 9.56 -5.48
N ASP A 154 -6.53 10.68 -5.07
CA ASP A 154 -5.64 11.45 -5.96
C ASP A 154 -4.26 10.79 -6.03
N THR A 155 -3.84 10.39 -7.23
CA THR A 155 -2.55 9.72 -7.45
C THR A 155 -1.35 10.59 -7.12
N SER A 156 -1.50 11.91 -7.08
CA SER A 156 -0.43 12.82 -6.66
C SER A 156 -0.03 12.66 -5.19
N MET A 157 -0.85 11.98 -4.36
CA MET A 157 -0.54 11.67 -2.97
C MET A 157 0.24 10.37 -2.79
N VAL A 158 0.47 9.62 -3.86
CA VAL A 158 1.25 8.38 -3.83
C VAL A 158 2.74 8.70 -3.68
N GLU A 159 3.40 7.99 -2.77
CA GLU A 159 4.85 8.04 -2.57
C GLU A 159 5.50 6.74 -3.05
N ALA A 160 6.69 6.84 -3.64
CA ALA A 160 7.44 5.68 -4.14
C ALA A 160 8.60 5.33 -3.20
N PHE A 161 8.74 4.02 -2.90
CA PHE A 161 9.79 3.52 -2.03
C PHE A 161 10.57 2.37 -2.68
N PHE A 162 11.88 2.55 -2.77
CA PHE A 162 12.80 1.51 -3.19
C PHE A 162 13.02 0.51 -2.05
N VAL A 163 12.83 -0.76 -2.35
CA VAL A 163 13.02 -1.89 -1.44
C VAL A 163 14.13 -2.78 -1.99
N PRO A 164 15.32 -2.80 -1.35
CA PRO A 164 16.42 -3.68 -1.75
C PRO A 164 16.04 -5.16 -1.63
N ALA A 165 16.62 -6.00 -2.47
CA ALA A 165 16.50 -7.45 -2.36
C ALA A 165 16.83 -7.95 -0.94
N LYS A 166 16.14 -9.00 -0.49
CA LYS A 166 16.20 -9.63 0.83
C LYS A 166 15.66 -8.79 1.98
N THR A 167 15.03 -7.65 1.70
CA THR A 167 14.38 -6.83 2.71
C THR A 167 12.99 -7.39 3.02
N VAL A 168 12.65 -7.48 4.30
CA VAL A 168 11.31 -7.84 4.80
C VAL A 168 10.61 -6.56 5.20
N VAL A 169 9.52 -6.23 4.52
CA VAL A 169 8.70 -5.05 4.83
C VAL A 169 7.30 -5.45 5.24
N GLU A 170 6.76 -4.76 6.23
CA GLU A 170 5.35 -4.79 6.59
C GLU A 170 4.68 -3.55 6.05
N MET A 171 3.63 -3.70 5.28
CA MET A 171 2.68 -2.64 4.96
C MET A 171 1.48 -2.75 5.91
N TYR A 172 1.16 -1.67 6.62
CA TYR A 172 0.04 -1.67 7.57
C TYR A 172 -1.31 -1.80 6.86
N GLY A 173 -2.33 -2.33 7.55
CA GLY A 173 -3.68 -2.44 7.00
C GLY A 173 -4.34 -1.11 6.59
N THR A 174 -3.71 0.02 6.91
CA THR A 174 -4.08 1.37 6.48
C THR A 174 -3.30 1.87 5.26
N THR A 175 -2.44 1.02 4.70
CA THR A 175 -1.60 1.38 3.55
C THR A 175 -2.23 0.89 2.26
N LEU A 176 -2.47 1.84 1.37
CA LEU A 176 -2.84 1.56 -0.01
C LEU A 176 -1.60 1.13 -0.77
N HIS A 177 -1.67 -0.02 -1.44
CA HIS A 177 -0.58 -0.61 -2.21
C HIS A 177 -1.15 -1.43 -3.38
N TYR A 178 -0.31 -1.86 -4.28
CA TYR A 178 -0.67 -2.81 -5.34
C TYR A 178 0.55 -3.64 -5.71
N ALA A 179 0.51 -4.34 -6.86
CA ALA A 179 1.66 -5.08 -7.35
C ALA A 179 2.92 -4.19 -7.36
N PRO A 180 4.06 -4.67 -6.84
CA PRO A 180 5.31 -3.92 -6.90
C PRO A 180 5.68 -3.50 -8.32
N CYS A 181 6.48 -2.44 -8.44
CA CYS A 181 7.12 -2.07 -9.68
C CYS A 181 8.53 -2.62 -9.77
N SER A 182 8.96 -2.91 -10.99
CA SER A 182 10.32 -3.34 -11.30
C SER A 182 11.31 -2.21 -11.05
N HIS A 183 12.45 -2.52 -10.43
CA HIS A 183 13.59 -1.62 -10.43
C HIS A 183 14.46 -1.92 -11.65
N GLY A 184 14.35 -1.12 -12.71
CA GLY A 184 14.95 -1.39 -14.01
C GLY A 184 14.19 -2.47 -14.83
N ASP A 185 14.82 -3.01 -15.84
CA ASP A 185 14.14 -3.80 -16.89
C ASP A 185 14.01 -5.31 -16.58
N ASN A 186 14.47 -5.77 -15.41
CA ASN A 186 14.59 -7.20 -15.09
C ASN A 186 13.37 -7.81 -14.41
N GLY A 187 12.28 -7.05 -14.26
CA GLY A 187 11.12 -7.49 -13.53
C GLY A 187 11.37 -7.53 -12.00
N PHE A 188 10.35 -7.99 -11.26
CA PHE A 188 10.44 -8.16 -9.81
C PHE A 188 9.93 -9.54 -9.38
N LYS A 189 10.47 -10.04 -8.26
CA LYS A 189 9.93 -11.17 -7.51
C LYS A 189 9.73 -10.75 -6.05
N CYS A 190 8.54 -11.05 -5.52
CA CYS A 190 8.16 -10.68 -4.18
C CYS A 190 7.37 -11.81 -3.50
N VAL A 191 7.79 -12.25 -2.32
CA VAL A 191 6.98 -13.10 -1.47
C VAL A 191 5.92 -12.26 -0.78
N VAL A 192 4.69 -12.75 -0.74
CA VAL A 192 3.54 -12.09 -0.10
C VAL A 192 2.99 -12.97 1.01
N ILE A 193 2.92 -12.43 2.24
CA ILE A 193 2.39 -13.13 3.41
C ILE A 193 1.18 -12.35 3.94
N LEU A 194 0.05 -13.04 4.06
CA LEU A 194 -1.23 -12.47 4.47
C LEU A 194 -1.98 -13.45 5.40
N PRO A 195 -3.00 -12.98 6.14
CA PRO A 195 -3.92 -13.88 6.82
C PRO A 195 -4.55 -14.86 5.83
N LYS A 196 -4.69 -16.13 6.26
CA LYS A 196 -5.19 -17.21 5.40
C LYS A 196 -6.58 -16.91 4.85
N GLY A 197 -6.75 -17.11 3.55
CA GLY A 197 -7.97 -16.84 2.81
C GLY A 197 -8.05 -15.44 2.17
N THR A 198 -7.09 -14.55 2.43
CA THR A 198 -7.02 -13.25 1.74
C THR A 198 -6.77 -13.45 0.24
N ASN A 199 -7.40 -12.63 -0.60
CA ASN A 199 -7.34 -12.68 -2.07
C ASN A 199 -7.97 -13.94 -2.71
N HIS A 200 -8.67 -14.77 -1.93
CA HIS A 200 -9.48 -15.85 -2.48
C HIS A 200 -10.80 -15.33 -3.03
N GLU A 201 -11.47 -16.13 -3.85
CA GLU A 201 -12.79 -15.81 -4.36
C GLU A 201 -13.79 -15.58 -3.22
N LEU A 202 -14.76 -14.69 -3.48
CA LEU A 202 -15.83 -14.44 -2.53
C LEU A 202 -16.79 -15.65 -2.49
N ASP A 203 -17.11 -16.12 -1.31
CA ASP A 203 -18.11 -17.16 -1.04
C ASP A 203 -19.41 -16.58 -0.45
N PHE A 204 -19.59 -15.28 -0.57
CA PHE A 204 -20.76 -14.51 -0.12
C PHE A 204 -21.11 -13.44 -1.14
N GLN A 205 -22.35 -12.93 -1.05
CA GLN A 205 -22.81 -11.85 -1.91
C GLN A 205 -22.57 -10.49 -1.27
N LEU A 206 -22.05 -9.56 -2.06
CA LEU A 206 -21.88 -8.17 -1.68
C LEU A 206 -23.18 -7.38 -1.88
N LYS A 207 -23.32 -6.32 -1.10
CA LYS A 207 -24.29 -5.27 -1.39
C LYS A 207 -23.62 -4.28 -2.34
N ASP A 208 -24.31 -3.89 -3.39
CA ASP A 208 -23.82 -2.86 -4.33
C ASP A 208 -23.96 -1.45 -3.72
N SER A 209 -23.37 -1.26 -2.54
CA SER A 209 -23.45 0.00 -1.79
C SER A 209 -22.27 0.16 -0.83
N GLY A 210 -21.92 1.41 -0.59
CA GLY A 210 -20.82 1.74 0.32
C GLY A 210 -19.49 1.17 -0.15
N GLU A 211 -18.66 0.76 0.80
CA GLU A 211 -17.32 0.23 0.55
C GLU A 211 -17.34 -1.16 -0.10
N ASP A 212 -18.46 -1.89 -0.04
CA ASP A 212 -18.59 -3.20 -0.66
C ASP A 212 -18.29 -3.19 -2.17
N LYS A 213 -18.59 -2.08 -2.85
CA LYS A 213 -18.29 -1.92 -4.28
C LYS A 213 -16.81 -1.92 -4.64
N LEU A 214 -15.92 -1.74 -3.65
CA LEU A 214 -14.48 -1.83 -3.84
C LEU A 214 -13.98 -3.27 -3.69
N MET A 215 -14.76 -4.16 -3.06
CA MET A 215 -14.31 -5.50 -2.71
C MET A 215 -14.27 -6.40 -3.95
N THR A 216 -13.08 -6.79 -4.37
CA THR A 216 -12.85 -7.64 -5.55
C THR A 216 -12.53 -9.09 -5.19
N ALA A 217 -12.11 -9.34 -3.96
CA ALA A 217 -11.83 -10.66 -3.43
C ALA A 217 -11.97 -10.65 -1.89
N ARG A 218 -11.89 -11.79 -1.26
CA ARG A 218 -11.96 -11.89 0.21
C ARG A 218 -10.86 -11.07 0.87
N ASN A 219 -11.24 -10.18 1.79
CA ASN A 219 -10.33 -9.25 2.51
C ASN A 219 -9.52 -8.34 1.57
N LYS A 220 -10.05 -8.01 0.38
CA LYS A 220 -9.39 -7.18 -0.63
C LYS A 220 -10.34 -6.14 -1.20
N TRP A 221 -10.02 -4.87 -0.99
CA TRP A 221 -10.68 -3.70 -1.55
C TRP A 221 -9.73 -3.04 -2.54
N LEU A 222 -10.21 -2.75 -3.75
CA LEU A 222 -9.40 -2.26 -4.87
C LEU A 222 -10.01 -0.98 -5.45
N ILE A 223 -9.16 0.01 -5.70
CA ILE A 223 -9.47 1.24 -6.43
C ILE A 223 -8.54 1.29 -7.63
N ALA A 224 -9.09 1.17 -8.83
CA ALA A 224 -8.32 1.10 -10.07
C ALA A 224 -8.16 2.46 -10.75
N HIS A 225 -7.10 2.59 -11.55
CA HIS A 225 -6.97 3.63 -12.54
C HIS A 225 -7.70 3.22 -13.83
N GLU A 226 -8.38 4.17 -14.50
CA GLU A 226 -9.15 3.88 -15.71
C GLU A 226 -8.31 3.25 -16.83
N GLU A 227 -7.06 3.71 -16.98
CA GLU A 227 -6.12 3.20 -17.98
C GLU A 227 -5.71 1.73 -17.76
N ALA A 228 -5.75 1.25 -16.53
CA ALA A 228 -5.37 -0.13 -16.20
C ALA A 228 -6.39 -1.16 -16.69
N LYS A 229 -7.64 -0.76 -16.96
CA LYS A 229 -8.72 -1.60 -17.51
C LYS A 229 -8.95 -2.90 -16.72
N ILE A 230 -8.82 -2.85 -15.40
CA ILE A 230 -9.04 -4.00 -14.53
C ILE A 230 -10.54 -4.31 -14.51
N SER A 231 -10.91 -5.47 -15.02
CA SER A 231 -12.32 -5.88 -15.15
C SER A 231 -13.01 -5.98 -13.79
N GLY A 232 -14.17 -5.34 -13.65
CA GLY A 232 -14.99 -5.38 -12.43
C GLY A 232 -14.46 -4.50 -11.29
N ALA A 233 -13.33 -3.82 -11.44
CA ALA A 233 -12.78 -2.93 -10.41
C ALA A 233 -13.46 -1.55 -10.45
N PHE A 234 -13.59 -0.92 -9.29
CA PHE A 234 -14.05 0.45 -9.16
C PHE A 234 -12.95 1.42 -9.63
N CYS A 235 -13.23 2.23 -10.66
CA CYS A 235 -12.30 3.21 -11.21
C CYS A 235 -12.36 4.53 -10.41
N GLY A 236 -11.60 4.60 -9.32
CA GLY A 236 -11.59 5.73 -8.39
C GLY A 236 -10.27 6.50 -8.33
N LEU A 237 -9.17 6.01 -8.93
CA LEU A 237 -7.91 6.76 -8.99
C LEU A 237 -8.05 7.96 -9.93
N LYS A 238 -7.66 9.14 -9.44
CA LYS A 238 -7.70 10.42 -10.16
C LYS A 238 -6.28 10.96 -10.31
N GLY A 239 -5.96 11.48 -11.49
CA GLY A 239 -4.64 12.00 -11.84
C GLY A 239 -3.95 11.16 -12.89
N GLU A 240 -2.62 11.07 -12.85
CA GLU A 240 -1.83 10.26 -13.78
C GLU A 240 -1.74 8.80 -13.29
N ASN A 241 -1.70 7.85 -14.21
CA ASN A 241 -1.28 6.49 -13.90
C ASN A 241 0.25 6.51 -13.75
N LEU A 242 0.70 6.78 -12.53
CA LEU A 242 2.11 7.07 -12.22
C LEU A 242 3.03 5.98 -12.76
N THR A 243 4.17 6.38 -13.30
CA THR A 243 5.20 5.47 -13.85
C THR A 243 6.53 5.69 -13.13
N VAL A 244 7.26 4.62 -12.83
CA VAL A 244 8.59 4.60 -12.23
C VAL A 244 9.61 3.92 -13.13
#